data_a78fdb63df7cbef8a52d13f96fe179c0
#
_entry.id   a78fdb63df7cbef8a52d13f96fe179c0
#
_cell.length_a   1.000
_cell.length_b   1.000
_cell.length_c   1.000
_cell.angle_alpha   90.00
_cell.angle_beta   90.00
_cell.angle_gamma   90.00
#
_symmetry.space_group_name_H-M   'P 1'
#
loop_
_entity.id
_entity.type
_entity.pdbx_description
1 polymer ?
#
loop_
_entity_poly.entity_id
_entity_poly.type
_entity_poly.pdbx_seq_one_letter_code
_entity_poly.pdbx_strand_id
1 'polypeptide(L)'
;IALYRIVFEEFLILQLGLFMFKNGTTEVEGIKFNRDENLDNILKALPFKLTNAQNRALNEIIEDMQSNKVMNRLVQGDVGSGKTVVALLALANCVLNGYQGALMAPTEILAEQHYISLSETLKPFGMEIELLVGSLTKKQKEKVLERVKNKEIDILIGTHALIEDKVEFNNLGIVITDEQHRFGVRQRSKLSEKGINPDILVMTATPIPRTLALILYGDLDISIIDELPPGRQPIETLAVDKGKRDKAYNSLVRREVEKGRQVYIVCPLVEESEAIEAKAATELVEELKLEYFSDLRVGLLHGKMKASEKDEIMKSFKNKEIDILVSTTVIEVGVNVPNATLMIIENAERFGLAQLHQLRG
;
A
#
# COMPACT_ATOMS: atom_id res chain seq x y z
N ILE A 1 27.63 -19.97 26.02
CA ILE A 1 28.19 -20.68 24.83
C ILE A 1 27.17 -21.68 24.28
N ALA A 2 26.63 -22.61 25.12
CA ALA A 2 25.67 -23.63 24.63
C ALA A 2 24.41 -23.04 23.97
N LEU A 3 23.75 -22.04 24.62
CA LEU A 3 22.59 -21.38 24.05
C LEU A 3 22.89 -20.69 22.70
N TYR A 4 24.04 -20.01 22.59
CA TYR A 4 24.47 -19.36 21.36
C TYR A 4 24.67 -20.36 20.23
N ARG A 5 25.22 -21.56 20.54
CA ARG A 5 25.40 -22.61 19.53
C ARG A 5 24.07 -23.16 19.05
N ILE A 6 23.11 -23.45 19.96
CA ILE A 6 21.79 -23.96 19.60
C ILE A 6 21.06 -22.94 18.72
N VAL A 7 21.04 -21.66 19.11
CA VAL A 7 20.41 -20.59 18.33
C VAL A 7 21.06 -20.47 16.94
N PHE A 8 22.38 -20.55 16.86
CA PHE A 8 23.10 -20.52 15.58
C PHE A 8 22.75 -21.73 14.69
N GLU A 9 22.73 -22.94 15.23
CA GLU A 9 22.38 -24.17 14.49
C GLU A 9 20.93 -24.10 13.95
N GLU A 10 19.96 -23.66 14.77
CA GLU A 10 18.56 -23.48 14.37
C GLU A 10 18.44 -22.45 13.22
N PHE A 11 19.06 -21.29 13.36
CA PHE A 11 19.06 -20.29 12.30
C PHE A 11 19.78 -20.72 11.05
N LEU A 12 20.88 -21.48 11.17
CA LEU A 12 21.62 -22.02 10.04
C LEU A 12 20.76 -23.00 9.24
N ILE A 13 20.08 -23.94 9.93
CA ILE A 13 19.19 -24.92 9.28
C ILE A 13 18.05 -24.20 8.57
N LEU A 14 17.44 -23.21 9.24
CA LEU A 14 16.38 -22.39 8.65
C LEU A 14 16.88 -21.65 7.39
N GLN A 15 18.05 -21.00 7.45
CA GLN A 15 18.62 -20.29 6.32
C GLN A 15 18.98 -21.20 5.15
N LEU A 16 19.55 -22.37 5.45
CA LEU A 16 19.82 -23.39 4.42
C LEU A 16 18.55 -23.88 3.75
N GLY A 17 17.49 -24.16 4.54
CA GLY A 17 16.18 -24.54 4.00
C GLY A 17 15.58 -23.47 3.09
N LEU A 18 15.61 -22.20 3.51
CA LEU A 18 15.15 -21.07 2.70
C LEU A 18 15.98 -20.89 1.42
N PHE A 19 17.30 -21.05 1.52
CA PHE A 19 18.20 -20.95 0.37
C PHE A 19 17.96 -22.08 -0.65
N MET A 20 17.74 -23.31 -0.18
CA MET A 20 17.38 -24.42 -1.04
C MET A 20 16.02 -24.20 -1.72
N PHE A 21 15.05 -23.67 -0.98
CA PHE A 21 13.73 -23.33 -1.51
C PHE A 21 13.83 -22.23 -2.58
N LYS A 22 14.58 -21.16 -2.30
CA LYS A 22 14.84 -20.07 -3.25
C LYS A 22 15.48 -20.56 -4.54
N ASN A 23 16.51 -21.41 -4.45
CA ASN A 23 17.18 -21.94 -5.64
C ASN A 23 16.26 -22.85 -6.47
N GLY A 24 15.34 -23.56 -5.83
CA GLY A 24 14.35 -24.38 -6.54
C GLY A 24 13.28 -23.55 -7.28
N THR A 25 12.94 -22.36 -6.76
CA THR A 25 11.97 -21.46 -7.40
C THR A 25 12.61 -20.56 -8.47
N THR A 26 13.91 -20.26 -8.38
CA THR A 26 14.64 -19.41 -9.34
C THR A 26 15.02 -20.16 -10.64
N GLU A 27 14.75 -21.43 -10.79
CA GLU A 27 14.99 -22.20 -12.03
C GLU A 27 13.83 -22.10 -13.04
N VAL A 28 12.73 -21.43 -12.69
CA VAL A 28 11.59 -21.25 -13.59
C VAL A 28 11.96 -20.22 -14.66
N GLU A 29 11.88 -20.62 -15.93
CA GLU A 29 12.10 -19.74 -17.07
C GLU A 29 11.03 -18.64 -17.10
N GLY A 30 11.47 -17.39 -17.01
CA GLY A 30 10.62 -16.20 -16.99
C GLY A 30 10.49 -15.53 -18.36
N ILE A 31 9.74 -14.46 -18.41
CA ILE A 31 9.62 -13.59 -19.57
C ILE A 31 10.85 -12.69 -19.61
N LYS A 32 11.58 -12.68 -20.71
CA LYS A 32 12.70 -11.76 -20.90
C LYS A 32 12.20 -10.45 -21.47
N PHE A 33 12.20 -9.39 -20.66
CA PHE A 33 11.91 -8.05 -21.10
C PHE A 33 13.18 -7.34 -21.56
N ASN A 34 13.04 -6.33 -22.40
CA ASN A 34 14.10 -5.38 -22.70
C ASN A 34 13.82 -4.05 -21.97
N ARG A 35 14.85 -3.31 -21.63
CA ARG A 35 14.65 -1.93 -21.22
C ARG A 35 14.31 -1.12 -22.49
N ASP A 36 13.08 -0.63 -22.58
CA ASP A 36 12.62 0.15 -23.72
C ASP A 36 13.09 1.60 -23.60
N GLU A 37 13.52 2.19 -24.72
CA GLU A 37 13.99 3.61 -24.77
C GLU A 37 12.86 4.59 -24.40
N ASN A 38 11.59 4.23 -24.66
CA ASN A 38 10.45 5.06 -24.30
C ASN A 38 10.24 5.15 -22.78
N LEU A 39 10.79 4.23 -21.99
CA LEU A 39 10.78 4.33 -20.53
C LEU A 39 11.49 5.61 -20.05
N ASP A 40 12.56 6.02 -20.72
CA ASP A 40 13.28 7.27 -20.41
C ASP A 40 12.45 8.51 -20.74
N ASN A 41 11.54 8.43 -21.73
CA ASN A 41 10.60 9.51 -22.03
C ASN A 41 9.53 9.64 -20.93
N ILE A 42 9.03 8.51 -20.41
CA ILE A 42 8.11 8.49 -19.27
C ILE A 42 8.80 9.07 -18.02
N LEU A 43 10.05 8.66 -17.76
CA LEU A 43 10.86 9.19 -16.65
C LEU A 43 11.02 10.72 -16.72
N LYS A 44 11.28 11.26 -17.92
CA LYS A 44 11.42 12.72 -18.15
C LYS A 44 10.10 13.48 -18.00
N ALA A 45 8.98 12.83 -18.24
CA ALA A 45 7.65 13.43 -18.13
C ALA A 45 7.13 13.48 -16.69
N LEU A 46 7.76 12.77 -15.74
CA LEU A 46 7.40 12.86 -14.34
C LEU A 46 7.58 14.28 -13.81
N PRO A 47 6.66 14.82 -12.97
CA PRO A 47 6.75 16.17 -12.43
C PRO A 47 7.86 16.35 -11.38
N PHE A 48 8.64 15.32 -11.13
CA PHE A 48 9.73 15.26 -10.16
C PHE A 48 10.83 14.32 -10.64
N LYS A 49 12.02 14.47 -10.08
CA LYS A 49 13.13 13.53 -10.31
C LYS A 49 13.09 12.42 -9.27
N LEU A 50 13.39 11.21 -9.69
CA LEU A 50 13.54 10.09 -8.75
C LEU A 50 14.71 10.35 -7.80
N THR A 51 14.56 9.90 -6.55
CA THR A 51 15.67 9.85 -5.60
C THR A 51 16.70 8.79 -6.01
N ASN A 52 17.88 8.83 -5.39
CA ASN A 52 18.89 7.80 -5.67
C ASN A 52 18.40 6.41 -5.28
N ALA A 53 17.68 6.29 -4.16
CA ALA A 53 17.12 5.03 -3.70
C ALA A 53 16.03 4.50 -4.65
N GLN A 54 15.17 5.37 -5.18
CA GLN A 54 14.16 4.98 -6.18
C GLN A 54 14.81 4.54 -7.49
N ASN A 55 15.85 5.26 -7.96
CA ASN A 55 16.60 4.86 -9.15
C ASN A 55 17.30 3.51 -8.97
N ARG A 56 17.91 3.29 -7.80
CA ARG A 56 18.53 2.00 -7.46
C ARG A 56 17.51 0.87 -7.52
N ALA A 57 16.38 1.03 -6.82
CA ALA A 57 15.31 0.04 -6.82
C ALA A 57 14.74 -0.24 -8.21
N LEU A 58 14.55 0.81 -9.04
CA LEU A 58 14.11 0.66 -10.42
C LEU A 58 15.12 -0.11 -11.27
N ASN A 59 16.41 0.19 -11.15
CA ASN A 59 17.45 -0.51 -11.90
C ASN A 59 17.51 -1.98 -11.52
N GLU A 60 17.44 -2.32 -10.22
CA GLU A 60 17.39 -3.71 -9.75
C GLU A 60 16.17 -4.46 -10.33
N ILE A 61 15.01 -3.82 -10.42
CA ILE A 61 13.80 -4.40 -11.04
C ILE A 61 14.02 -4.61 -12.55
N ILE A 62 14.54 -3.61 -13.24
CA ILE A 62 14.77 -3.72 -14.69
C ILE A 62 15.83 -4.79 -15.01
N GLU A 63 16.87 -4.91 -14.19
CA GLU A 63 17.87 -5.98 -14.32
C GLU A 63 17.25 -7.38 -14.15
N ASP A 64 16.36 -7.56 -13.16
CA ASP A 64 15.62 -8.82 -13.00
C ASP A 64 14.71 -9.09 -14.20
N MET A 65 13.93 -8.10 -14.65
CA MET A 65 13.05 -8.23 -15.83
C MET A 65 13.82 -8.57 -17.12
N GLN A 66 15.07 -8.14 -17.23
CA GLN A 66 15.95 -8.48 -18.36
C GLN A 66 16.55 -9.89 -18.26
N SER A 67 16.45 -10.52 -17.10
CA SER A 67 16.94 -11.89 -16.89
C SER A 67 16.03 -12.91 -17.58
N ASN A 68 16.50 -14.15 -17.68
CA ASN A 68 15.68 -15.27 -18.15
C ASN A 68 14.90 -15.95 -17.02
N LYS A 69 14.87 -15.36 -15.82
CA LYS A 69 14.23 -15.94 -14.64
C LYS A 69 13.05 -15.07 -14.23
N VAL A 70 12.05 -15.70 -13.63
CA VAL A 70 10.91 -14.96 -13.07
C VAL A 70 11.42 -14.05 -11.95
N MET A 71 11.16 -12.75 -12.06
CA MET A 71 11.41 -11.82 -10.97
C MET A 71 10.46 -12.09 -9.82
N ASN A 72 11.02 -12.23 -8.62
CA ASN A 72 10.28 -12.28 -7.36
C ASN A 72 10.91 -11.23 -6.42
N ARG A 73 10.35 -10.02 -6.39
CA ARG A 73 10.99 -8.91 -5.67
C ARG A 73 10.05 -8.18 -4.72
N LEU A 74 10.57 -7.84 -3.54
CA LEU A 74 9.93 -6.99 -2.54
C LEU A 74 10.54 -5.59 -2.58
N VAL A 75 9.73 -4.57 -2.85
CA VAL A 75 10.11 -3.16 -2.68
C VAL A 75 9.62 -2.67 -1.33
N GLN A 76 10.56 -2.41 -0.45
CA GLN A 76 10.30 -1.90 0.89
C GLN A 76 10.67 -0.44 0.98
N GLY A 77 9.81 0.37 1.60
CA GLY A 77 10.10 1.78 1.87
C GLY A 77 9.02 2.40 2.73
N ASP A 78 9.31 3.46 3.44
CA ASP A 78 8.35 4.15 4.31
C ASP A 78 7.13 4.64 3.51
N VAL A 79 6.03 4.96 4.19
CA VAL A 79 4.85 5.56 3.52
C VAL A 79 5.29 6.85 2.83
N GLY A 80 4.92 7.00 1.55
CA GLY A 80 5.32 8.15 0.72
C GLY A 80 6.79 8.19 0.30
N SER A 81 7.56 7.10 0.42
CA SER A 81 8.90 6.99 -0.16
C SER A 81 8.89 6.89 -1.71
N GLY A 82 7.69 6.78 -2.31
CA GLY A 82 7.51 6.70 -3.76
C GLY A 82 7.63 5.28 -4.33
N LYS A 83 7.28 4.25 -3.58
CA LYS A 83 7.15 2.87 -4.09
C LYS A 83 6.26 2.79 -5.33
N THR A 84 5.16 3.53 -5.33
CA THR A 84 4.19 3.56 -6.43
C THR A 84 4.79 4.02 -7.76
N VAL A 85 5.69 5.01 -7.75
CA VAL A 85 6.33 5.44 -9.02
C VAL A 85 7.29 4.39 -9.56
N VAL A 86 7.98 3.66 -8.69
CA VAL A 86 8.84 2.54 -9.12
C VAL A 86 7.99 1.42 -9.72
N ALA A 87 6.86 1.08 -9.11
CA ALA A 87 5.90 0.12 -9.62
C ALA A 87 5.29 0.56 -10.97
N LEU A 88 4.93 1.85 -11.10
CA LEU A 88 4.44 2.44 -12.34
C LEU A 88 5.44 2.25 -13.48
N LEU A 89 6.71 2.51 -13.23
CA LEU A 89 7.76 2.37 -14.24
C LEU A 89 8.03 0.91 -14.62
N ALA A 90 7.92 -0.03 -13.67
CA ALA A 90 7.98 -1.46 -13.95
C ALA A 90 6.80 -1.92 -14.83
N LEU A 91 5.57 -1.47 -14.52
CA LEU A 91 4.38 -1.70 -15.36
C LEU A 91 4.56 -1.12 -16.76
N ALA A 92 5.05 0.11 -16.84
CA ALA A 92 5.31 0.77 -18.13
C ALA A 92 6.30 -0.03 -18.98
N ASN A 93 7.42 -0.49 -18.39
CA ASN A 93 8.38 -1.33 -19.10
C ASN A 93 7.77 -2.65 -19.60
N CYS A 94 6.92 -3.27 -18.80
CA CYS A 94 6.20 -4.48 -19.19
C CYS A 94 5.28 -4.22 -20.41
N VAL A 95 4.49 -3.12 -20.38
CA VAL A 95 3.58 -2.75 -21.46
C VAL A 95 4.33 -2.39 -22.73
N LEU A 96 5.43 -1.65 -22.64
CA LEU A 96 6.30 -1.31 -23.80
C LEU A 96 6.88 -2.55 -24.47
N ASN A 97 7.04 -3.66 -23.73
CA ASN A 97 7.43 -4.96 -24.27
C ASN A 97 6.25 -5.78 -24.82
N GLY A 98 5.05 -5.22 -24.86
CA GLY A 98 3.87 -5.85 -25.43
C GLY A 98 3.13 -6.81 -24.51
N TYR A 99 3.36 -6.75 -23.22
CA TYR A 99 2.67 -7.55 -22.19
C TYR A 99 1.66 -6.72 -21.41
N GLN A 100 0.77 -7.39 -20.69
CA GLN A 100 -0.18 -6.76 -19.77
C GLN A 100 0.36 -6.78 -18.34
N GLY A 101 0.00 -5.76 -17.55
CA GLY A 101 0.31 -5.67 -16.13
C GLY A 101 -0.93 -5.73 -15.25
N ALA A 102 -0.79 -6.30 -14.06
CA ALA A 102 -1.82 -6.28 -13.03
C ALA A 102 -1.31 -5.60 -11.75
N LEU A 103 -2.07 -4.67 -11.18
CA LEU A 103 -1.79 -4.05 -9.89
C LEU A 103 -2.94 -4.31 -8.92
N MET A 104 -2.65 -5.04 -7.86
CA MET A 104 -3.60 -5.39 -6.82
C MET A 104 -3.40 -4.51 -5.58
N ALA A 105 -4.45 -3.80 -5.18
CA ALA A 105 -4.51 -3.00 -3.98
C ALA A 105 -5.44 -3.64 -2.92
N PRO A 106 -5.20 -3.42 -1.61
CA PRO A 106 -5.99 -4.05 -0.56
C PRO A 106 -7.42 -3.52 -0.48
N THR A 107 -7.68 -2.30 -0.94
CA THR A 107 -8.99 -1.64 -0.86
C THR A 107 -9.36 -0.95 -2.15
N GLU A 108 -10.66 -0.69 -2.34
CA GLU A 108 -11.17 0.01 -3.53
C GLU A 108 -10.62 1.44 -3.61
N ILE A 109 -10.54 2.14 -2.48
CA ILE A 109 -10.01 3.51 -2.42
C ILE A 109 -8.56 3.57 -2.88
N LEU A 110 -7.73 2.61 -2.46
CA LEU A 110 -6.33 2.53 -2.90
C LEU A 110 -6.23 2.14 -4.38
N ALA A 111 -7.08 1.22 -4.85
CA ALA A 111 -7.13 0.85 -6.25
C ALA A 111 -7.52 2.07 -7.13
N GLU A 112 -8.51 2.86 -6.70
CA GLU A 112 -8.89 4.11 -7.37
C GLU A 112 -7.77 5.15 -7.38
N GLN A 113 -7.04 5.31 -6.27
CA GLN A 113 -5.88 6.22 -6.21
C GLN A 113 -4.77 5.80 -7.16
N HIS A 114 -4.44 4.51 -7.20
CA HIS A 114 -3.48 3.98 -8.16
C HIS A 114 -3.97 4.18 -9.60
N TYR A 115 -5.25 3.92 -9.87
CA TYR A 115 -5.84 4.13 -11.19
C TYR A 115 -5.72 5.58 -11.66
N ILE A 116 -6.04 6.55 -10.80
CA ILE A 116 -5.93 7.98 -11.13
C ILE A 116 -4.47 8.33 -11.41
N SER A 117 -3.57 8.00 -10.49
CA SER A 117 -2.14 8.35 -10.59
C SER A 117 -1.47 7.72 -11.82
N LEU A 118 -1.71 6.43 -12.06
CA LEU A 118 -1.15 5.74 -13.22
C LEU A 118 -1.75 6.26 -14.53
N SER A 119 -3.07 6.52 -14.55
CA SER A 119 -3.76 7.06 -15.73
C SER A 119 -3.24 8.43 -16.12
N GLU A 120 -3.07 9.34 -15.17
CA GLU A 120 -2.53 10.67 -15.43
C GLU A 120 -1.11 10.62 -16.04
N THR A 121 -0.30 9.64 -15.60
CA THR A 121 1.10 9.53 -16.04
C THR A 121 1.24 8.74 -17.34
N LEU A 122 0.53 7.63 -17.51
CA LEU A 122 0.79 6.67 -18.59
C LEU A 122 -0.15 6.79 -19.80
N LYS A 123 -1.39 7.28 -19.63
CA LYS A 123 -2.30 7.50 -20.78
C LYS A 123 -1.75 8.42 -21.85
N PRO A 124 -0.98 9.50 -21.54
CA PRO A 124 -0.31 10.32 -22.57
C PRO A 124 0.67 9.55 -23.46
N PHE A 125 1.14 8.38 -22.99
CA PHE A 125 2.01 7.47 -23.74
C PHE A 125 1.26 6.34 -24.47
N GLY A 126 -0.08 6.44 -24.54
CA GLY A 126 -0.92 5.50 -25.27
C GLY A 126 -1.22 4.20 -24.50
N MET A 127 -0.98 4.13 -23.19
CA MET A 127 -1.27 2.95 -22.39
C MET A 127 -2.70 2.99 -21.86
N GLU A 128 -3.46 1.94 -22.11
CA GLU A 128 -4.84 1.79 -21.64
C GLU A 128 -4.88 1.16 -20.25
N ILE A 129 -5.45 1.91 -19.30
CA ILE A 129 -5.54 1.51 -17.89
C ILE A 129 -7.01 1.43 -17.48
N GLU A 130 -7.38 0.37 -16.78
CA GLU A 130 -8.75 0.16 -16.34
C GLU A 130 -8.80 -0.30 -14.87
N LEU A 131 -9.94 -0.04 -14.22
CA LEU A 131 -10.18 -0.36 -12.82
C LEU A 131 -11.20 -1.50 -12.70
N LEU A 132 -10.90 -2.53 -11.88
CA LEU A 132 -11.80 -3.63 -11.55
C LEU A 132 -12.00 -3.75 -10.04
N VAL A 133 -13.12 -3.24 -9.54
CA VAL A 133 -13.47 -3.21 -8.11
C VAL A 133 -14.86 -3.75 -7.85
N GLY A 134 -15.18 -4.02 -6.58
CA GLY A 134 -16.45 -4.63 -6.17
C GLY A 134 -17.66 -3.75 -6.48
N SER A 135 -17.53 -2.43 -6.35
CA SER A 135 -18.58 -1.42 -6.56
C SER A 135 -19.07 -1.30 -8.01
N LEU A 136 -18.31 -1.80 -9.00
CA LEU A 136 -18.75 -1.81 -10.39
C LEU A 136 -19.99 -2.70 -10.60
N THR A 137 -20.90 -2.24 -11.44
CA THR A 137 -22.06 -3.03 -11.87
C THR A 137 -21.63 -4.27 -12.65
N LYS A 138 -22.46 -5.32 -12.66
CA LYS A 138 -22.17 -6.55 -13.38
C LYS A 138 -21.83 -6.31 -14.86
N LYS A 139 -22.58 -5.42 -15.52
CA LYS A 139 -22.36 -5.06 -16.94
C LYS A 139 -21.01 -4.36 -17.17
N GLN A 140 -20.62 -3.48 -16.24
CA GLN A 140 -19.30 -2.83 -16.31
C GLN A 140 -18.19 -3.84 -16.13
N LYS A 141 -18.30 -4.74 -15.13
CA LYS A 141 -17.32 -5.82 -14.92
C LYS A 141 -17.17 -6.70 -16.17
N GLU A 142 -18.27 -7.16 -16.75
CA GLU A 142 -18.24 -7.98 -17.96
C GLU A 142 -17.52 -7.26 -19.12
N LYS A 143 -17.79 -5.96 -19.32
CA LYS A 143 -17.10 -5.17 -20.34
C LYS A 143 -15.60 -5.06 -20.08
N VAL A 144 -15.18 -4.84 -18.82
CA VAL A 144 -13.74 -4.76 -18.46
C VAL A 144 -13.08 -6.11 -18.72
N LEU A 145 -13.70 -7.21 -18.30
CA LEU A 145 -13.19 -8.57 -18.49
C LEU A 145 -12.98 -8.92 -19.98
N GLU A 146 -13.93 -8.57 -20.82
CA GLU A 146 -13.83 -8.78 -22.27
C GLU A 146 -12.66 -7.99 -22.89
N ARG A 147 -12.52 -6.71 -22.49
CA ARG A 147 -11.43 -5.84 -22.97
C ARG A 147 -10.04 -6.33 -22.50
N VAL A 148 -9.93 -6.83 -21.26
CA VAL A 148 -8.67 -7.42 -20.76
C VAL A 148 -8.29 -8.66 -21.59
N LYS A 149 -9.25 -9.54 -21.82
CA LYS A 149 -9.06 -10.76 -22.60
C LYS A 149 -8.64 -10.47 -24.03
N ASN A 150 -9.19 -9.42 -24.64
CA ASN A 150 -8.89 -8.99 -26.00
C ASN A 150 -7.61 -8.14 -26.10
N LYS A 151 -6.87 -7.93 -25.00
CA LYS A 151 -5.68 -7.06 -24.96
C LYS A 151 -5.95 -5.60 -25.36
N GLU A 152 -7.16 -5.11 -25.09
CA GLU A 152 -7.52 -3.70 -25.23
C GLU A 152 -7.19 -2.88 -23.98
N ILE A 153 -6.77 -3.55 -22.90
CA ILE A 153 -6.32 -2.97 -21.63
C ILE A 153 -4.91 -3.45 -21.38
N ASP A 154 -4.00 -2.52 -21.18
CA ASP A 154 -2.58 -2.79 -20.90
C ASP A 154 -2.33 -3.04 -19.42
N ILE A 155 -2.98 -2.25 -18.55
CA ILE A 155 -2.80 -2.34 -17.10
C ILE A 155 -4.18 -2.45 -16.44
N LEU A 156 -4.40 -3.55 -15.70
CA LEU A 156 -5.60 -3.73 -14.90
C LEU A 156 -5.29 -3.50 -13.42
N ILE A 157 -5.99 -2.55 -12.81
CA ILE A 157 -5.87 -2.22 -11.39
C ILE A 157 -7.13 -2.69 -10.67
N GLY A 158 -6.99 -3.27 -9.48
CA GLY A 158 -8.17 -3.67 -8.71
C GLY A 158 -7.84 -4.23 -7.34
N THR A 159 -8.87 -4.79 -6.72
CA THR A 159 -8.77 -5.49 -5.43
C THR A 159 -8.73 -7.00 -5.65
N HIS A 160 -9.23 -7.77 -4.68
CA HIS A 160 -9.34 -9.24 -4.87
C HIS A 160 -10.23 -9.64 -6.07
N ALA A 161 -10.96 -8.73 -6.66
CA ALA A 161 -11.67 -9.00 -7.91
C ALA A 161 -10.74 -9.50 -9.03
N LEU A 162 -9.45 -9.11 -9.00
CA LEU A 162 -8.44 -9.58 -9.96
C LEU A 162 -8.14 -11.08 -9.86
N ILE A 163 -8.39 -11.70 -8.71
CA ILE A 163 -8.11 -13.12 -8.44
C ILE A 163 -9.27 -14.01 -8.89
N GLU A 164 -10.46 -13.44 -9.18
CA GLU A 164 -11.62 -14.22 -9.62
C GLU A 164 -11.29 -14.99 -10.90
N ASP A 165 -11.76 -16.23 -11.00
CA ASP A 165 -11.47 -17.11 -12.14
C ASP A 165 -11.91 -16.53 -13.50
N LYS A 166 -12.87 -15.61 -13.48
CA LYS A 166 -13.40 -14.92 -14.68
C LYS A 166 -12.44 -13.90 -15.29
N VAL A 167 -11.42 -13.48 -14.55
CA VAL A 167 -10.41 -12.56 -15.06
C VAL A 167 -9.39 -13.36 -15.86
N GLU A 168 -9.40 -13.21 -17.16
CA GLU A 168 -8.47 -13.86 -18.09
C GLU A 168 -7.66 -12.78 -18.80
N PHE A 169 -6.33 -12.79 -18.59
CA PHE A 169 -5.43 -11.94 -19.34
C PHE A 169 -5.03 -12.60 -20.66
N ASN A 170 -4.80 -11.80 -21.68
CA ASN A 170 -4.27 -12.30 -22.95
C ASN A 170 -2.78 -12.64 -22.82
N ASN A 171 -2.01 -11.76 -22.18
CA ASN A 171 -0.57 -11.87 -22.09
C ASN A 171 -0.04 -11.16 -20.82
N LEU A 172 -0.32 -11.70 -19.64
CA LEU A 172 0.11 -11.14 -18.35
C LEU A 172 1.62 -11.31 -18.17
N GLY A 173 2.35 -10.20 -18.06
CA GLY A 173 3.80 -10.19 -17.90
C GLY A 173 4.28 -9.81 -16.51
N ILE A 174 3.54 -8.98 -15.79
CA ILE A 174 3.91 -8.58 -14.42
C ILE A 174 2.69 -8.49 -13.51
N VAL A 175 2.87 -8.91 -12.26
CA VAL A 175 1.89 -8.79 -11.18
C VAL A 175 2.50 -7.95 -10.08
N ILE A 176 1.83 -6.85 -9.71
CA ILE A 176 2.22 -6.01 -8.59
C ILE A 176 1.19 -6.11 -7.48
N THR A 177 1.64 -6.30 -6.24
CA THR A 177 0.76 -6.29 -5.06
C THR A 177 1.21 -5.20 -4.09
N ASP A 178 0.27 -4.32 -3.71
CA ASP A 178 0.51 -3.29 -2.70
C ASP A 178 0.08 -3.79 -1.32
N GLU A 179 0.86 -3.41 -0.26
CA GLU A 179 0.59 -3.78 1.14
C GLU A 179 0.39 -5.29 1.38
N GLN A 180 1.40 -6.07 1.07
CA GLN A 180 1.39 -7.54 1.08
C GLN A 180 0.86 -8.19 2.36
N HIS A 181 1.05 -7.60 3.54
CA HIS A 181 0.62 -8.21 4.81
C HIS A 181 -0.90 -8.42 4.91
N ARG A 182 -1.68 -7.78 4.02
CA ARG A 182 -3.14 -7.98 3.90
C ARG A 182 -3.51 -9.07 2.89
N PHE A 183 -2.55 -9.57 2.09
CA PHE A 183 -2.76 -10.63 1.11
C PHE A 183 -1.99 -11.88 1.49
N GLY A 184 -2.68 -13.02 1.56
CA GLY A 184 -2.03 -14.31 1.80
C GLY A 184 -1.18 -14.77 0.61
N VAL A 185 -0.19 -15.64 0.86
CA VAL A 185 0.66 -16.29 -0.17
C VAL A 185 -0.20 -16.95 -1.26
N ARG A 186 -1.34 -17.55 -0.89
CA ARG A 186 -2.28 -18.18 -1.82
C ARG A 186 -2.92 -17.22 -2.82
N GLN A 187 -3.11 -15.95 -2.46
CA GLN A 187 -3.75 -14.97 -3.34
C GLN A 187 -2.77 -14.50 -4.43
N ARG A 188 -1.50 -14.34 -4.08
CA ARG A 188 -0.43 -14.04 -5.06
C ARG A 188 -0.27 -15.18 -6.05
N SER A 189 -0.19 -16.42 -5.57
CA SER A 189 -0.10 -17.61 -6.41
C SER A 189 -1.24 -17.66 -7.43
N LYS A 190 -2.50 -17.44 -6.99
CA LYS A 190 -3.65 -17.41 -7.89
C LYS A 190 -3.58 -16.31 -8.95
N LEU A 191 -3.01 -15.15 -8.64
CA LEU A 191 -2.89 -14.07 -9.61
C LEU A 191 -1.74 -14.35 -10.60
N SER A 192 -0.63 -14.92 -10.14
CA SER A 192 0.46 -15.34 -11.03
C SER A 192 0.08 -16.52 -11.94
N GLU A 193 -0.80 -17.41 -11.50
CA GLU A 193 -1.35 -18.50 -12.31
C GLU A 193 -2.16 -18.04 -13.54
N LYS A 194 -2.54 -16.74 -13.61
CA LYS A 194 -3.27 -16.14 -14.74
C LYS A 194 -2.36 -15.77 -15.93
N GLY A 195 -1.05 -15.91 -15.79
CA GLY A 195 -0.05 -15.70 -16.83
C GLY A 195 0.90 -16.90 -16.95
N ILE A 196 1.75 -16.88 -17.97
CA ILE A 196 2.81 -17.87 -18.12
C ILE A 196 4.05 -17.29 -17.44
N ASN A 197 4.26 -17.65 -16.18
CA ASN A 197 5.40 -17.20 -15.37
C ASN A 197 5.61 -15.67 -15.35
N PRO A 198 4.58 -14.87 -14.99
CA PRO A 198 4.73 -13.44 -14.93
C PRO A 198 5.67 -13.04 -13.79
N ASP A 199 6.34 -11.91 -13.94
CA ASP A 199 7.13 -11.29 -12.88
C ASP A 199 6.26 -10.86 -11.71
N ILE A 200 6.78 -10.98 -10.49
CA ILE A 200 6.07 -10.65 -9.25
C ILE A 200 6.82 -9.54 -8.51
N LEU A 201 6.15 -8.41 -8.34
CA LEU A 201 6.63 -7.29 -7.56
C LEU A 201 5.70 -7.05 -6.37
N VAL A 202 6.26 -7.03 -5.18
CA VAL A 202 5.52 -6.81 -3.94
C VAL A 202 5.95 -5.49 -3.34
N MET A 203 5.02 -4.67 -2.89
CA MET A 203 5.31 -3.43 -2.18
C MET A 203 4.88 -3.53 -0.72
N THR A 204 5.66 -2.94 0.19
CA THR A 204 5.28 -2.79 1.59
C THR A 204 5.81 -1.48 2.18
N ALA A 205 4.97 -0.84 3.01
CA ALA A 205 5.37 0.29 3.83
C ALA A 205 5.88 -0.12 5.22
N THR A 206 5.71 -1.38 5.61
CA THR A 206 6.21 -1.85 6.90
C THR A 206 7.74 -1.99 6.86
N PRO A 207 8.47 -1.34 7.76
CA PRO A 207 9.91 -1.56 7.90
C PRO A 207 10.13 -2.95 8.51
N ILE A 208 10.36 -3.94 7.64
CA ILE A 208 10.71 -5.29 8.06
C ILE A 208 12.24 -5.38 8.08
N PRO A 209 12.86 -5.72 9.22
CA PRO A 209 14.31 -5.94 9.27
C PRO A 209 14.72 -6.94 8.17
N ARG A 210 15.81 -6.66 7.46
CA ARG A 210 16.26 -7.46 6.30
C ARG A 210 16.36 -8.96 6.64
N THR A 211 16.82 -9.30 7.84
CA THR A 211 16.88 -10.69 8.33
C THR A 211 15.51 -11.31 8.50
N LEU A 212 14.53 -10.55 9.01
CA LEU A 212 13.16 -11.03 9.16
C LEU A 212 12.46 -11.13 7.80
N ALA A 213 12.72 -10.19 6.90
CA ALA A 213 12.20 -10.24 5.54
C ALA A 213 12.69 -11.48 4.79
N LEU A 214 13.96 -11.86 4.94
CA LEU A 214 14.50 -13.11 4.40
C LEU A 214 13.86 -14.37 5.00
N ILE A 215 13.42 -14.31 6.25
CA ILE A 215 12.74 -15.44 6.92
C ILE A 215 11.27 -15.53 6.46
N LEU A 216 10.58 -14.40 6.40
CA LEU A 216 9.15 -14.34 6.05
C LEU A 216 8.89 -14.49 4.54
N TYR A 217 9.84 -14.06 3.72
CA TYR A 217 9.72 -13.91 2.28
C TYR A 217 10.97 -14.46 1.56
N GLY A 218 11.49 -15.57 2.04
CA GLY A 218 12.78 -16.13 1.62
C GLY A 218 12.95 -16.40 0.11
N ASP A 219 11.85 -16.36 -0.62
CA ASP A 219 11.78 -16.45 -2.08
C ASP A 219 11.91 -15.09 -2.79
N LEU A 220 11.82 -13.96 -2.05
CA LEU A 220 11.85 -12.61 -2.64
C LEU A 220 13.23 -11.96 -2.53
N ASP A 221 13.68 -11.33 -3.61
CA ASP A 221 14.77 -10.36 -3.57
C ASP A 221 14.25 -9.02 -3.02
N ILE A 222 15.10 -8.24 -2.34
CA ILE A 222 14.67 -7.08 -1.59
C ILE A 222 15.34 -5.82 -2.12
N SER A 223 14.53 -4.84 -2.54
CA SER A 223 14.93 -3.47 -2.83
C SER A 223 14.43 -2.53 -1.73
N ILE A 224 15.32 -1.70 -1.18
CA ILE A 224 14.97 -0.78 -0.10
C ILE A 224 15.02 0.67 -0.64
N ILE A 225 13.90 1.39 -0.45
CA ILE A 225 13.82 2.83 -0.68
C ILE A 225 13.92 3.52 0.67
N ASP A 226 15.14 3.90 1.01
CA ASP A 226 15.55 4.50 2.29
C ASP A 226 15.69 6.04 2.23
N GLU A 227 15.24 6.64 1.13
CA GLU A 227 15.19 8.09 0.93
C GLU A 227 13.73 8.57 0.78
N LEU A 228 13.44 9.73 1.35
CA LEU A 228 12.16 10.42 1.13
C LEU A 228 12.27 11.36 -0.08
N PRO A 229 11.20 11.49 -0.88
CA PRO A 229 11.17 12.45 -2.00
C PRO A 229 11.42 13.88 -1.54
N PRO A 230 12.06 14.72 -2.38
CA PRO A 230 12.27 16.12 -2.08
C PRO A 230 10.95 16.85 -1.76
N GLY A 231 10.97 17.72 -0.75
CA GLY A 231 9.81 18.53 -0.35
C GLY A 231 8.91 17.88 0.73
N ARG A 232 9.13 16.62 1.07
CA ARG A 232 8.43 16.00 2.20
C ARG A 232 8.99 16.52 3.51
N GLN A 233 8.12 17.08 4.36
CA GLN A 233 8.49 17.55 5.68
C GLN A 233 8.67 16.36 6.64
N PRO A 234 9.70 16.39 7.52
CA PRO A 234 9.83 15.39 8.56
C PRO A 234 8.64 15.47 9.52
N ILE A 235 8.13 14.31 9.91
CA ILE A 235 7.03 14.22 10.87
C ILE A 235 7.61 14.29 12.28
N GLU A 236 7.20 15.30 13.03
CA GLU A 236 7.53 15.42 14.46
C GLU A 236 6.64 14.46 15.26
N THR A 237 7.26 13.59 16.05
CA THR A 237 6.55 12.63 16.89
C THR A 237 6.78 12.96 18.36
N LEU A 238 5.69 13.19 19.08
CA LEU A 238 5.71 13.53 20.51
C LEU A 238 5.05 12.42 21.32
N ALA A 239 5.73 11.87 22.30
CA ALA A 239 5.13 11.00 23.31
C ALA A 239 4.62 11.88 24.46
N VAL A 240 3.32 11.74 24.75
CA VAL A 240 2.63 12.59 25.73
C VAL A 240 1.99 11.72 26.80
N ASP A 241 2.24 12.03 28.06
CA ASP A 241 1.60 11.36 29.19
C ASP A 241 0.09 11.73 29.27
N LYS A 242 -0.70 10.83 29.84
CA LYS A 242 -2.16 11.01 30.02
C LYS A 242 -2.54 12.33 30.69
N GLY A 243 -1.73 12.80 31.65
CA GLY A 243 -1.96 14.09 32.31
C GLY A 243 -1.80 15.33 31.44
N LYS A 244 -1.30 15.17 30.20
CA LYS A 244 -1.16 16.27 29.23
C LYS A 244 -2.16 16.17 28.08
N ARG A 245 -3.08 15.20 28.12
CA ARG A 245 -4.11 14.95 27.10
C ARG A 245 -4.96 16.20 26.83
N ASP A 246 -5.46 16.83 27.88
CA ASP A 246 -6.27 18.06 27.80
C ASP A 246 -5.52 19.19 27.10
N LYS A 247 -4.23 19.34 27.38
CA LYS A 247 -3.40 20.33 26.73
C LYS A 247 -3.21 20.01 25.24
N ALA A 248 -3.06 18.75 24.88
CA ALA A 248 -2.95 18.34 23.49
C ALA A 248 -4.22 18.66 22.71
N TYR A 249 -5.39 18.34 23.25
CA TYR A 249 -6.68 18.64 22.60
C TYR A 249 -6.97 20.13 22.54
N ASN A 250 -6.87 20.85 23.65
CA ASN A 250 -7.20 22.28 23.72
C ASN A 250 -6.16 23.18 23.02
N SER A 251 -4.94 22.73 22.84
CA SER A 251 -3.89 23.55 22.22
C SER A 251 -3.54 23.07 20.81
N LEU A 252 -3.11 21.82 20.65
CA LEU A 252 -2.60 21.37 19.35
C LEU A 252 -3.74 21.19 18.33
N VAL A 253 -4.82 20.50 18.71
CA VAL A 253 -5.96 20.27 17.79
C VAL A 253 -6.60 21.59 17.38
N ARG A 254 -6.94 22.44 18.35
CA ARG A 254 -7.58 23.72 18.05
C ARG A 254 -6.71 24.62 17.17
N ARG A 255 -5.42 24.70 17.45
CA ARG A 255 -4.46 25.46 16.64
C ARG A 255 -4.42 24.99 15.18
N GLU A 256 -4.47 23.67 14.93
CA GLU A 256 -4.44 23.16 13.56
C GLU A 256 -5.79 23.39 12.86
N VAL A 257 -6.91 23.20 13.55
CA VAL A 257 -8.25 23.48 13.00
C VAL A 257 -8.46 24.98 12.71
N GLU A 258 -8.01 25.86 13.59
CA GLU A 258 -8.03 27.32 13.37
C GLU A 258 -7.25 27.76 12.11
N LYS A 259 -6.21 27.01 11.75
CA LYS A 259 -5.48 27.20 10.49
C LYS A 259 -6.19 26.62 9.25
N GLY A 260 -7.39 26.08 9.41
CA GLY A 260 -8.14 25.40 8.36
C GLY A 260 -7.60 24.02 8.02
N ARG A 261 -6.82 23.40 8.92
CA ARG A 261 -6.29 22.05 8.79
C ARG A 261 -7.20 21.04 9.47
N GLN A 262 -6.96 19.78 9.19
CA GLN A 262 -7.74 18.66 9.71
C GLN A 262 -6.90 17.77 10.61
N VAL A 263 -7.57 17.00 11.48
CA VAL A 263 -6.92 16.18 12.49
C VAL A 263 -7.47 14.76 12.47
N TYR A 264 -6.58 13.77 12.58
CA TYR A 264 -6.93 12.39 12.88
C TYR A 264 -6.78 12.11 14.38
N ILE A 265 -7.74 11.39 14.96
CA ILE A 265 -7.62 10.81 16.30
C ILE A 265 -7.84 9.29 16.15
N VAL A 266 -6.80 8.50 16.43
CA VAL A 266 -6.82 7.06 16.26
C VAL A 266 -6.92 6.38 17.61
N CYS A 267 -7.87 5.47 17.75
CA CYS A 267 -8.09 4.67 18.95
C CYS A 267 -7.64 3.23 18.74
N PRO A 268 -7.03 2.55 19.72
CA PRO A 268 -6.67 1.16 19.60
C PRO A 268 -7.91 0.27 19.51
N LEU A 269 -7.76 -0.86 18.81
CA LEU A 269 -8.72 -1.95 18.88
C LEU A 269 -8.73 -2.53 20.30
N VAL A 270 -9.91 -2.84 20.82
CA VAL A 270 -10.08 -3.61 22.05
C VAL A 270 -10.33 -5.06 21.63
N GLU A 271 -9.44 -5.98 22.00
CA GLU A 271 -9.38 -7.36 21.50
C GLU A 271 -10.65 -8.23 21.68
N GLU A 272 -11.70 -7.75 22.35
CA GLU A 272 -12.81 -8.62 22.76
C GLU A 272 -13.94 -8.78 21.73
N SER A 273 -14.23 -7.80 20.88
CA SER A 273 -15.11 -7.92 19.69
C SER A 273 -15.25 -6.58 18.94
N GLU A 274 -15.50 -6.62 17.62
CA GLU A 274 -15.82 -5.44 16.79
C GLU A 274 -17.01 -4.62 17.34
N ALA A 275 -17.88 -5.23 18.15
CA ALA A 275 -19.01 -4.56 18.79
C ALA A 275 -18.59 -3.65 19.94
N ILE A 276 -17.64 -4.09 20.73
CA ILE A 276 -17.08 -3.34 21.85
C ILE A 276 -16.23 -2.18 21.32
N GLU A 277 -15.49 -2.42 20.26
CA GLU A 277 -14.69 -1.39 19.58
C GLU A 277 -15.54 -0.23 19.03
N ALA A 278 -16.62 -0.55 18.31
CA ALA A 278 -17.53 0.45 17.78
C ALA A 278 -18.16 1.27 18.91
N LYS A 279 -18.52 0.64 20.03
CA LYS A 279 -19.07 1.30 21.20
C LYS A 279 -18.04 2.23 21.86
N ALA A 280 -16.83 1.73 22.10
CA ALA A 280 -15.74 2.54 22.68
C ALA A 280 -15.37 3.76 21.83
N ALA A 281 -15.32 3.60 20.50
CA ALA A 281 -15.07 4.70 19.59
C ALA A 281 -16.23 5.72 19.59
N THR A 282 -17.47 5.27 19.69
CA THR A 282 -18.64 6.14 19.79
C THR A 282 -18.63 6.93 21.09
N GLU A 283 -18.40 6.24 22.22
CA GLU A 283 -18.30 6.88 23.54
C GLU A 283 -17.18 7.93 23.57
N LEU A 284 -16.03 7.64 22.99
CA LEU A 284 -14.96 8.62 22.88
C LEU A 284 -15.36 9.84 22.04
N VAL A 285 -16.03 9.64 20.91
CA VAL A 285 -16.50 10.78 20.09
C VAL A 285 -17.49 11.65 20.86
N GLU A 286 -18.39 11.04 21.62
CA GLU A 286 -19.33 11.80 22.49
C GLU A 286 -18.59 12.56 23.58
N GLU A 287 -17.62 11.92 24.26
CA GLU A 287 -16.73 12.60 25.23
C GLU A 287 -16.00 13.77 24.59
N LEU A 288 -15.34 13.57 23.46
CA LEU A 288 -14.58 14.59 22.76
C LEU A 288 -15.46 15.76 22.29
N LYS A 289 -16.67 15.49 21.82
CA LYS A 289 -17.63 16.52 21.43
C LYS A 289 -18.12 17.35 22.63
N LEU A 290 -18.38 16.68 23.75
CA LEU A 290 -18.90 17.35 24.94
C LEU A 290 -17.82 18.15 25.67
N GLU A 291 -16.63 17.59 25.80
CA GLU A 291 -15.58 18.17 26.64
C GLU A 291 -14.66 19.14 25.90
N TYR A 292 -14.35 18.84 24.61
CA TYR A 292 -13.29 19.56 23.89
C TYR A 292 -13.75 20.24 22.60
N PHE A 293 -14.67 19.63 21.83
CA PHE A 293 -14.93 19.99 20.42
C PHE A 293 -16.41 20.20 20.11
N SER A 294 -17.17 20.83 21.02
CA SER A 294 -18.60 21.11 20.83
C SER A 294 -18.90 22.07 19.66
N ASP A 295 -17.90 22.82 19.22
CA ASP A 295 -17.94 23.82 18.14
C ASP A 295 -17.31 23.30 16.84
N LEU A 296 -16.75 22.05 16.81
CA LEU A 296 -16.08 21.48 15.67
C LEU A 296 -16.87 20.32 15.06
N ARG A 297 -16.65 20.06 13.78
CA ARG A 297 -17.29 18.97 13.05
C ARG A 297 -16.47 17.69 13.22
N VAL A 298 -16.94 16.82 14.11
CA VAL A 298 -16.27 15.55 14.42
C VAL A 298 -16.99 14.39 13.73
N GLY A 299 -16.26 13.67 12.88
CA GLY A 299 -16.68 12.45 12.23
C GLY A 299 -16.16 11.20 12.96
N LEU A 300 -16.84 10.06 12.80
CA LEU A 300 -16.47 8.77 13.35
C LEU A 300 -16.34 7.74 12.23
N LEU A 301 -15.26 6.96 12.26
CA LEU A 301 -15.02 5.84 11.35
C LEU A 301 -14.63 4.59 12.14
N HIS A 302 -15.37 3.48 11.98
CA HIS A 302 -15.06 2.22 12.67
C HIS A 302 -15.37 0.98 11.82
N GLY A 303 -14.82 -0.18 12.20
CA GLY A 303 -14.88 -1.43 11.46
C GLY A 303 -16.28 -1.91 11.07
N LYS A 304 -17.28 -1.72 11.94
CA LYS A 304 -18.66 -2.15 11.73
C LYS A 304 -19.46 -1.38 10.70
N MET A 305 -18.99 -0.21 10.27
CA MET A 305 -19.67 0.58 9.25
C MET A 305 -19.61 -0.15 7.90
N LYS A 306 -20.69 -0.01 7.12
CA LYS A 306 -20.71 -0.50 5.74
C LYS A 306 -19.68 0.22 4.91
N ALA A 307 -19.15 -0.42 3.87
CA ALA A 307 -18.17 0.18 2.98
C ALA A 307 -18.66 1.53 2.42
N SER A 308 -19.92 1.61 1.99
CA SER A 308 -20.51 2.86 1.49
C SER A 308 -20.54 4.01 2.51
N GLU A 309 -20.79 3.69 3.79
CA GLU A 309 -20.80 4.69 4.87
C GLU A 309 -19.36 5.19 5.16
N LYS A 310 -18.39 4.27 5.15
CA LYS A 310 -16.97 4.61 5.29
C LYS A 310 -16.50 5.55 4.17
N ASP A 311 -16.86 5.21 2.94
CA ASP A 311 -16.52 6.01 1.76
C ASP A 311 -17.14 7.42 1.82
N GLU A 312 -18.37 7.53 2.28
CA GLU A 312 -19.08 8.82 2.42
C GLU A 312 -18.39 9.72 3.46
N ILE A 313 -18.05 9.15 4.63
CA ILE A 313 -17.33 9.88 5.68
C ILE A 313 -15.94 10.29 5.21
N MET A 314 -15.21 9.41 4.53
CA MET A 314 -13.89 9.74 3.99
C MET A 314 -13.95 10.81 2.90
N LYS A 315 -14.99 10.80 2.04
CA LYS A 315 -15.24 11.87 1.07
C LYS A 315 -15.52 13.20 1.77
N SER A 316 -16.40 13.22 2.77
CA SER A 316 -16.69 14.40 3.56
C SER A 316 -15.45 14.94 4.29
N PHE A 317 -14.60 14.06 4.81
CA PHE A 317 -13.32 14.45 5.42
C PHE A 317 -12.36 15.04 4.37
N LYS A 318 -12.20 14.40 3.23
CA LYS A 318 -11.38 14.91 2.12
C LYS A 318 -11.87 16.27 1.60
N ASN A 319 -13.20 16.48 1.58
CA ASN A 319 -13.83 17.75 1.16
C ASN A 319 -13.81 18.84 2.25
N LYS A 320 -13.17 18.60 3.38
CA LYS A 320 -13.10 19.53 4.52
C LYS A 320 -14.47 19.84 5.17
N GLU A 321 -15.41 18.92 5.06
CA GLU A 321 -16.71 19.01 5.74
C GLU A 321 -16.62 18.48 7.18
N ILE A 322 -15.57 17.76 7.52
CA ILE A 322 -15.23 17.23 8.84
C ILE A 322 -13.86 17.80 9.24
N ASP A 323 -13.76 18.36 10.43
CA ASP A 323 -12.53 18.96 10.96
C ASP A 323 -11.65 17.91 11.66
N ILE A 324 -12.29 17.01 12.40
CA ILE A 324 -11.65 15.96 13.19
C ILE A 324 -12.26 14.61 12.80
N LEU A 325 -11.45 13.67 12.37
CA LEU A 325 -11.87 12.30 12.12
C LEU A 325 -11.35 11.38 13.22
N VAL A 326 -12.27 10.89 14.05
CA VAL A 326 -11.96 9.85 15.05
C VAL A 326 -12.14 8.48 14.40
N SER A 327 -11.16 7.61 14.56
CA SER A 327 -11.20 6.31 13.92
C SER A 327 -10.59 5.23 14.80
N THR A 328 -11.13 4.01 14.71
CA THR A 328 -10.42 2.82 15.17
C THR A 328 -9.29 2.50 14.18
N THR A 329 -8.43 1.52 14.46
CA THR A 329 -7.29 1.12 13.62
C THR A 329 -7.64 0.71 12.17
N VAL A 330 -8.92 0.75 11.83
CA VAL A 330 -9.47 0.48 10.50
C VAL A 330 -9.33 1.70 9.55
N ILE A 331 -8.57 2.76 9.92
CA ILE A 331 -8.16 3.69 8.87
C ILE A 331 -7.43 2.85 7.84
N GLU A 332 -8.07 2.64 6.72
CA GLU A 332 -7.44 1.98 5.59
C GLU A 332 -6.23 2.82 5.22
N VAL A 333 -5.06 2.26 5.56
CA VAL A 333 -3.77 2.86 5.29
C VAL A 333 -3.72 3.26 3.82
N GLY A 334 -3.41 4.52 3.54
CA GLY A 334 -3.21 4.98 2.18
C GLY A 334 -4.21 6.01 1.64
N VAL A 335 -5.24 6.41 2.39
CA VAL A 335 -6.09 7.54 1.95
C VAL A 335 -5.32 8.83 2.11
N ASN A 336 -4.94 9.44 0.99
CA ASN A 336 -4.21 10.71 0.99
C ASN A 336 -5.12 11.88 1.30
N VAL A 337 -4.96 12.47 2.52
CA VAL A 337 -5.62 13.72 2.94
C VAL A 337 -4.55 14.73 3.33
N PRO A 338 -3.97 15.46 2.36
CA PRO A 338 -2.84 16.37 2.60
C PRO A 338 -3.13 17.49 3.62
N ASN A 339 -4.42 17.80 3.82
CA ASN A 339 -4.85 18.80 4.78
C ASN A 339 -4.88 18.31 6.24
N ALA A 340 -4.81 17.01 6.47
CA ALA A 340 -4.72 16.41 7.80
C ALA A 340 -3.26 16.42 8.27
N THR A 341 -2.89 17.43 9.07
CA THR A 341 -1.51 17.70 9.47
C THR A 341 -1.17 17.24 10.89
N LEU A 342 -2.16 16.85 11.66
CA LEU A 342 -2.00 16.34 13.02
C LEU A 342 -2.68 14.99 13.16
N MET A 343 -1.97 14.03 13.75
CA MET A 343 -2.54 12.74 14.16
C MET A 343 -2.29 12.54 15.66
N ILE A 344 -3.33 12.24 16.39
CA ILE A 344 -3.25 11.81 17.79
C ILE A 344 -3.56 10.33 17.86
N ILE A 345 -2.72 9.56 18.53
CA ILE A 345 -2.90 8.13 18.75
C ILE A 345 -3.16 7.93 20.24
N GLU A 346 -4.38 7.59 20.58
CA GLU A 346 -4.79 7.28 21.94
C GLU A 346 -4.26 5.91 22.36
N ASN A 347 -3.79 5.79 23.61
CA ASN A 347 -3.24 4.55 24.17
C ASN A 347 -2.22 3.88 23.21
N ALA A 348 -1.24 4.66 22.74
CA ALA A 348 -0.26 4.24 21.74
C ALA A 348 0.54 2.98 22.15
N GLU A 349 0.61 2.69 23.45
CA GLU A 349 1.22 1.47 24.00
C GLU A 349 0.52 0.16 23.59
N ARG A 350 -0.71 0.25 23.06
CA ARG A 350 -1.46 -0.90 22.54
C ARG A 350 -1.19 -1.21 21.08
N PHE A 351 -0.45 -0.34 20.39
CA PHE A 351 -0.11 -0.51 18.97
C PHE A 351 1.26 -1.15 18.81
N GLY A 352 1.38 -2.05 17.86
CA GLY A 352 2.69 -2.53 17.42
C GLY A 352 3.49 -1.42 16.71
N LEU A 353 4.82 -1.46 16.80
CA LEU A 353 5.68 -0.46 16.13
C LEU A 353 5.41 -0.34 14.63
N ALA A 354 5.18 -1.45 13.93
CA ALA A 354 4.85 -1.45 12.51
C ALA A 354 3.55 -0.69 12.21
N GLN A 355 2.53 -0.85 13.06
CA GLN A 355 1.27 -0.11 12.94
C GLN A 355 1.45 1.39 13.18
N LEU A 356 2.25 1.77 14.20
CA LEU A 356 2.56 3.17 14.47
C LEU A 356 3.31 3.82 13.30
N HIS A 357 4.24 3.09 12.67
CA HIS A 357 4.93 3.55 11.47
C HIS A 357 3.96 3.76 10.29
N GLN A 358 3.04 2.83 10.07
CA GLN A 358 2.03 2.96 9.02
C GLN A 358 1.08 4.13 9.25
N LEU A 359 0.60 4.31 10.49
CA LEU A 359 -0.27 5.42 10.86
C LEU A 359 0.41 6.79 10.68
N ARG A 360 1.69 6.87 11.04
CA ARG A 360 2.48 8.10 10.93
C ARG A 360 2.65 8.57 9.48
N GLY A 361 2.79 7.65 8.53
CA GLY A 361 3.08 7.91 7.12
C GLY A 361 1.90 8.39 6.34
#